data_52ebffe7447bcb96a7f1dcf4194d4f12
#
_entry.id   52ebffe7447bcb96a7f1dcf4194d4f12
#
_cell.length_a   1.000
_cell.length_b   1.000
_cell.length_c   1.000
_cell.angle_alpha   90.00
_cell.angle_beta   90.00
_cell.angle_gamma   90.00
#
_symmetry.space_group_name_H-M   'P 1'
#
loop_
_entity.id
_entity.type
_entity.pdbx_description
1 polymer ?
#
loop_
_entity_poly.entity_id
_entity_poly.type
_entity_poly.pdbx_seq_one_letter_code
_entity_poly.pdbx_strand_id
1 'polypeptide(L)'
;MRKKKYSEYVQHILQNKKTSYFLMTILMLLQLMMCIYFGMQKQGFHQDEYYSFFSSNRSLGLYEPDREWQTARTIRNEFVVLPGEGFHYGLVAQVQSWDVHPPLFYDLLHTMCSIFTGEFSKWLGIAVNMIAFVLCFWILRALLARLGAGPPMQLLICSIWGFHPMTISCVMFIRMYMWLTVFVFLCALLHVRMLQEARQMERPGGISFYIRFLIPIMICSYLGFLTQYYYMIFFFFIGVFYTCWTLATEGLREQRMRSAFLHAGIYVGACAASLLLAVVSYPASVSHIFRGYRGKEAAAEFVSAANIGQRIGFFLGLLNQDVFEGCFYLLLFFLLTGFVLYRISIRTELKMLLFAVTGYFLIVTKTALLLGNTSNRYQMPVYGLILLILILAAKEVVLHGRKYKKEAAFLLILAAFILEAKGLFVNRNVLFLYPEDAQRIAYAKENSDIPVIIMYHDQTPDNVWRLTDELLEYPQMYFMSEANKAPVTDKAIVSAGKLLVYAADYDTQDESLQGILESNPNLTGYDVVSKKDMWTLYEFH
;
A
#
# COMPACT_ATOMS: atom_id res chain seq x y z
N MET A 1 0.21 -48.08 12.51
CA MET A 1 -1.24 -47.89 12.74
C MET A 1 -1.58 -46.57 13.44
N ARG A 2 -0.98 -46.17 14.58
CA ARG A 2 -1.29 -44.90 15.29
C ARG A 2 -1.11 -43.63 14.45
N LYS A 3 -0.02 -43.48 13.69
CA LYS A 3 0.23 -42.28 12.84
C LYS A 3 -0.79 -42.07 11.72
N LYS A 4 -1.34 -43.17 11.14
CA LYS A 4 -2.36 -43.09 10.09
C LYS A 4 -3.72 -42.65 10.66
N LYS A 5 -4.12 -43.18 11.81
CA LYS A 5 -5.33 -42.74 12.55
C LYS A 5 -5.27 -41.29 12.98
N TYR A 6 -4.09 -40.78 13.43
CA TYR A 6 -3.92 -39.38 13.81
C TYR A 6 -4.05 -38.43 12.62
N SER A 7 -3.43 -38.81 11.48
CA SER A 7 -3.54 -38.01 10.23
C SER A 7 -4.97 -37.94 9.72
N GLU A 8 -5.71 -39.06 9.77
CA GLU A 8 -7.12 -39.14 9.34
C GLU A 8 -8.02 -38.34 10.30
N TYR A 9 -7.75 -38.36 11.60
CA TYR A 9 -8.47 -37.59 12.63
C TYR A 9 -8.26 -36.07 12.45
N VAL A 10 -7.01 -35.62 12.24
CA VAL A 10 -6.70 -34.20 11.97
C VAL A 10 -7.35 -33.72 10.67
N GLN A 11 -7.32 -34.55 9.61
CA GLN A 11 -8.01 -34.21 8.37
C GLN A 11 -9.53 -34.11 8.55
N HIS A 12 -10.14 -34.98 9.32
CA HIS A 12 -11.58 -34.95 9.63
C HIS A 12 -11.96 -33.69 10.43
N ILE A 13 -11.14 -33.31 11.40
CA ILE A 13 -11.34 -32.07 12.17
C ILE A 13 -11.26 -30.83 11.25
N LEU A 14 -10.26 -30.76 10.39
CA LEU A 14 -10.07 -29.64 9.47
C LEU A 14 -11.13 -29.56 8.37
N GLN A 15 -11.77 -30.69 8.00
CA GLN A 15 -12.87 -30.73 7.04
C GLN A 15 -14.20 -30.23 7.64
N ASN A 16 -14.33 -30.18 8.96
CA ASN A 16 -15.51 -29.60 9.60
C ASN A 16 -15.53 -28.08 9.35
N LYS A 17 -16.57 -27.60 8.68
CA LYS A 17 -16.71 -26.18 8.33
C LYS A 17 -16.58 -25.25 9.56
N LYS A 18 -17.23 -25.57 10.66
CA LYS A 18 -17.19 -24.76 11.90
C LYS A 18 -15.76 -24.67 12.45
N THR A 19 -15.07 -25.80 12.52
CA THR A 19 -13.67 -25.86 13.01
C THR A 19 -12.74 -25.09 12.07
N SER A 20 -12.91 -25.23 10.75
CA SER A 20 -12.13 -24.47 9.76
C SER A 20 -12.33 -22.96 9.92
N TYR A 21 -13.58 -22.48 10.07
CA TYR A 21 -13.85 -21.06 10.30
C TYR A 21 -13.26 -20.58 11.62
N PHE A 22 -13.38 -21.37 12.68
CA PHE A 22 -12.81 -21.03 13.99
C PHE A 22 -11.28 -20.86 13.94
N LEU A 23 -10.58 -21.83 13.32
CA LEU A 23 -9.12 -21.76 13.15
C LEU A 23 -8.70 -20.56 12.29
N MET A 24 -9.44 -20.26 11.22
CA MET A 24 -9.19 -19.08 10.37
C MET A 24 -9.38 -17.78 11.16
N THR A 25 -10.39 -17.72 12.01
CA THR A 25 -10.61 -16.54 12.87
C THR A 25 -9.47 -16.36 13.87
N ILE A 26 -9.02 -17.45 14.51
CA ILE A 26 -7.86 -17.40 15.42
C ILE A 26 -6.62 -16.92 14.66
N LEU A 27 -6.35 -17.48 13.48
CA LEU A 27 -5.22 -17.05 12.66
C LEU A 27 -5.28 -15.56 12.35
N MET A 28 -6.43 -15.06 11.91
CA MET A 28 -6.64 -13.64 11.63
C MET A 28 -6.39 -12.77 12.88
N LEU A 29 -6.89 -13.19 14.05
CA LEU A 29 -6.65 -12.44 15.30
C LEU A 29 -5.17 -12.41 15.69
N LEU A 30 -4.43 -13.51 15.50
CA LEU A 30 -2.99 -13.55 15.72
C LEU A 30 -2.23 -12.60 14.76
N GLN A 31 -2.67 -12.51 13.52
CA GLN A 31 -2.10 -11.58 12.54
C GLN A 31 -2.43 -10.11 12.86
N LEU A 32 -3.64 -9.83 13.33
CA LEU A 32 -3.99 -8.48 13.83
C LEU A 32 -3.14 -8.10 15.06
N MET A 33 -2.89 -9.04 15.98
CA MET A 33 -1.96 -8.80 17.09
C MET A 33 -0.53 -8.52 16.60
N MET A 34 -0.07 -9.18 15.53
CA MET A 34 1.21 -8.87 14.92
C MET A 34 1.22 -7.47 14.29
N CYS A 35 0.14 -7.05 13.61
CA CYS A 35 0.00 -5.68 13.11
C CYS A 35 0.03 -4.66 14.26
N ILE A 36 -0.63 -4.93 15.39
CA ILE A 36 -0.58 -4.07 16.58
C ILE A 36 0.86 -4.01 17.12
N TYR A 37 1.55 -5.14 17.22
CA TYR A 37 2.94 -5.19 17.68
C TYR A 37 3.87 -4.30 16.84
N PHE A 38 3.78 -4.35 15.51
CA PHE A 38 4.55 -3.47 14.64
C PHE A 38 4.04 -2.03 14.65
N GLY A 39 2.74 -1.82 14.81
CA GLY A 39 2.17 -0.49 15.02
C GLY A 39 2.71 0.21 16.28
N MET A 40 2.99 -0.55 17.36
CA MET A 40 3.66 -0.02 18.56
C MET A 40 5.12 0.38 18.27
N GLN A 41 5.79 -0.29 17.34
CA GLN A 41 7.17 0.02 16.94
C GLN A 41 7.27 1.17 15.93
N LYS A 42 6.17 1.56 15.26
CA LYS A 42 6.16 2.70 14.35
C LYS A 42 6.35 3.99 15.16
N GLN A 43 7.46 4.70 14.91
CA GLN A 43 7.84 5.91 15.67
C GLN A 43 7.59 7.20 14.88
N GLY A 44 7.54 7.15 13.57
CA GLY A 44 7.33 8.32 12.72
C GLY A 44 6.45 8.01 11.51
N PHE A 45 6.31 9.01 10.63
CA PHE A 45 5.50 8.95 9.43
C PHE A 45 6.34 9.15 8.16
N HIS A 46 5.92 8.52 7.07
CA HIS A 46 6.36 8.89 5.73
C HIS A 46 5.75 10.24 5.33
N GLN A 47 6.43 11.02 4.47
CA GLN A 47 5.89 12.27 3.91
C GLN A 47 4.45 12.09 3.39
N ASP A 48 4.23 11.02 2.59
CA ASP A 48 2.90 10.72 2.03
C ASP A 48 1.83 10.46 3.09
N GLU A 49 2.18 10.08 4.31
CA GLU A 49 1.21 9.82 5.38
C GLU A 49 0.70 11.12 5.99
N TYR A 50 1.57 12.15 6.09
CA TYR A 50 1.13 13.50 6.45
C TYR A 50 0.18 14.06 5.39
N TYR A 51 0.51 13.89 4.09
CA TYR A 51 -0.42 14.22 3.00
C TYR A 51 -1.76 13.50 3.15
N SER A 52 -1.76 12.24 3.60
CA SER A 52 -3.03 11.51 3.82
C SER A 52 -3.90 12.18 4.87
N PHE A 53 -3.33 12.55 6.02
CA PHE A 53 -4.07 13.22 7.09
C PHE A 53 -4.50 14.63 6.69
N PHE A 54 -3.60 15.43 6.12
CA PHE A 54 -3.91 16.76 5.64
C PHE A 54 -5.03 16.75 4.62
N SER A 55 -4.88 15.97 3.55
CA SER A 55 -5.85 15.92 2.46
C SER A 55 -7.20 15.30 2.86
N SER A 56 -7.23 14.53 3.95
CA SER A 56 -8.47 14.00 4.50
C SER A 56 -9.21 15.02 5.37
N ASN A 57 -8.49 15.93 6.05
CA ASN A 57 -9.06 16.68 7.17
C ASN A 57 -9.04 18.18 6.99
N ARG A 58 -8.26 18.72 6.01
CA ARG A 58 -8.13 20.16 5.79
C ARG A 58 -8.50 20.54 4.37
N SER A 59 -9.11 21.72 4.23
CA SER A 59 -9.53 22.29 2.95
C SER A 59 -8.76 23.55 2.56
N LEU A 60 -8.04 24.12 3.50
CA LEU A 60 -7.20 25.29 3.25
C LEU A 60 -5.84 24.84 2.72
N GLY A 61 -5.23 25.68 1.88
CA GLY A 61 -3.85 25.50 1.46
C GLY A 61 -2.88 25.53 2.66
N LEU A 62 -1.61 25.30 2.36
CA LEU A 62 -0.55 25.38 3.35
C LEU A 62 -0.54 26.77 4.01
N TYR A 63 -0.44 26.78 5.33
CA TYR A 63 -0.16 27.98 6.08
C TYR A 63 1.37 28.17 6.14
N GLU A 64 1.87 29.27 5.60
CA GLU A 64 3.29 29.60 5.46
C GLU A 64 3.63 30.80 6.36
N PRO A 65 3.74 30.60 7.70
CA PRO A 65 4.07 31.68 8.62
C PRO A 65 5.51 32.16 8.39
N ASP A 66 5.73 33.47 8.35
CA ASP A 66 7.07 34.06 8.27
C ASP A 66 7.24 35.10 9.36
N ARG A 67 8.33 34.96 10.11
CA ARG A 67 8.63 35.83 11.27
C ARG A 67 7.54 35.81 12.35
N GLU A 68 6.93 34.65 12.55
CA GLU A 68 5.83 34.47 13.49
C GLU A 68 6.06 33.27 14.40
N TRP A 69 5.58 33.37 15.63
CA TRP A 69 5.52 32.26 16.57
C TRP A 69 4.29 31.41 16.30
N GLN A 70 4.50 30.10 16.13
CA GLN A 70 3.45 29.10 15.99
C GLN A 70 3.46 28.14 17.16
N THR A 71 2.29 27.64 17.53
CA THR A 71 2.16 26.67 18.63
C THR A 71 2.09 25.24 18.11
N ALA A 72 2.42 24.25 18.93
CA ALA A 72 2.19 22.84 18.64
C ALA A 72 0.73 22.54 18.22
N ARG A 73 -0.22 23.27 18.79
CA ARG A 73 -1.64 23.16 18.42
C ARG A 73 -1.90 23.58 16.97
N THR A 74 -1.27 24.65 16.50
CA THR A 74 -1.39 25.10 15.11
C THR A 74 -0.89 24.03 14.15
N ILE A 75 0.29 23.45 14.43
CA ILE A 75 0.84 22.35 13.62
C ILE A 75 -0.09 21.14 13.60
N ARG A 76 -0.55 20.70 14.79
CA ARG A 76 -1.49 19.56 14.88
C ARG A 76 -2.78 19.80 14.11
N ASN A 77 -3.30 21.03 14.13
CA ASN A 77 -4.55 21.38 13.46
C ASN A 77 -4.50 21.19 11.94
N GLU A 78 -3.32 21.11 11.33
CA GLU A 78 -3.16 20.78 9.92
C GLU A 78 -3.64 19.35 9.58
N PHE A 79 -3.65 18.44 10.56
CA PHE A 79 -3.86 17.00 10.33
C PHE A 79 -5.14 16.45 10.95
N VAL A 80 -5.88 17.23 11.73
CA VAL A 80 -7.04 16.75 12.47
C VAL A 80 -8.35 17.33 11.96
N VAL A 81 -9.44 16.61 12.19
CA VAL A 81 -10.80 17.15 12.06
C VAL A 81 -11.08 18.04 13.26
N LEU A 82 -11.41 19.30 13.04
CA LEU A 82 -11.79 20.24 14.09
C LEU A 82 -13.30 20.10 14.42
N PRO A 83 -13.74 20.58 15.60
CA PRO A 83 -15.15 20.57 15.96
C PRO A 83 -16.04 21.24 14.90
N GLY A 84 -17.05 20.52 14.44
CA GLY A 84 -17.98 20.98 13.38
C GLY A 84 -17.53 20.65 11.94
N GLU A 85 -16.33 20.11 11.72
CA GLU A 85 -15.80 19.76 10.38
C GLU A 85 -15.96 18.27 10.02
N GLY A 86 -16.53 17.46 10.92
CA GLY A 86 -16.64 16.00 10.71
C GLY A 86 -17.57 15.60 9.57
N PHE A 87 -17.24 14.49 8.90
CA PHE A 87 -18.03 13.85 7.84
C PHE A 87 -18.29 14.72 6.60
N HIS A 88 -17.41 15.66 6.28
CA HIS A 88 -17.50 16.57 5.14
C HIS A 88 -16.82 15.98 3.88
N TYR A 89 -17.35 14.88 3.34
CA TYR A 89 -16.78 14.17 2.18
C TYR A 89 -16.68 15.02 0.91
N GLY A 90 -17.58 16.00 0.73
CA GLY A 90 -17.49 16.95 -0.38
C GLY A 90 -16.20 17.77 -0.35
N LEU A 91 -15.74 18.15 0.85
CA LEU A 91 -14.48 18.84 1.07
C LEU A 91 -13.27 17.94 0.78
N VAL A 92 -13.31 16.68 1.23
CA VAL A 92 -12.28 15.69 0.92
C VAL A 92 -12.12 15.52 -0.58
N ALA A 93 -13.24 15.34 -1.31
CA ALA A 93 -13.21 15.22 -2.77
C ALA A 93 -12.66 16.48 -3.45
N GLN A 94 -12.96 17.68 -2.93
CA GLN A 94 -12.44 18.94 -3.44
C GLN A 94 -10.93 19.04 -3.24
N VAL A 95 -10.42 18.78 -2.03
CA VAL A 95 -8.98 18.82 -1.74
C VAL A 95 -8.23 17.79 -2.59
N GLN A 96 -8.78 16.56 -2.71
CA GLN A 96 -8.20 15.56 -3.58
C GLN A 96 -8.20 15.96 -5.06
N SER A 97 -9.13 16.81 -5.51
CA SER A 97 -9.13 17.30 -6.90
C SER A 97 -7.90 18.17 -7.24
N TRP A 98 -7.21 18.70 -6.24
CA TRP A 98 -5.96 19.47 -6.38
C TRP A 98 -4.70 18.60 -6.27
N ASP A 99 -4.83 17.37 -5.74
CA ASP A 99 -3.76 16.37 -5.67
C ASP A 99 -3.76 15.48 -6.94
N VAL A 100 -3.28 14.25 -6.85
CA VAL A 100 -3.14 13.28 -7.93
C VAL A 100 -3.82 11.94 -7.64
N HIS A 101 -4.55 11.85 -6.53
CA HIS A 101 -5.13 10.60 -6.05
C HIS A 101 -6.67 10.68 -6.00
N PRO A 102 -7.38 9.55 -6.16
CA PRO A 102 -8.83 9.49 -6.00
C PRO A 102 -9.24 9.49 -4.52
N PRO A 103 -10.51 9.85 -4.19
CA PRO A 103 -10.90 10.25 -2.84
C PRO A 103 -11.21 9.11 -1.84
N LEU A 104 -11.53 7.89 -2.28
CA LEU A 104 -12.14 6.87 -1.40
C LEU A 104 -11.32 6.55 -0.13
N PHE A 105 -9.99 6.41 -0.26
CA PHE A 105 -9.15 6.16 0.92
C PHE A 105 -9.19 7.33 1.91
N TYR A 106 -9.18 8.54 1.40
CA TYR A 106 -9.21 9.78 2.20
C TYR A 106 -10.56 9.97 2.88
N ASP A 107 -11.67 9.58 2.24
CA ASP A 107 -13.00 9.53 2.86
C ASP A 107 -13.05 8.55 4.03
N LEU A 108 -12.41 7.39 3.90
CA LEU A 108 -12.33 6.39 4.97
C LEU A 108 -11.48 6.91 6.14
N LEU A 109 -10.35 7.56 5.85
CA LEU A 109 -9.49 8.16 6.88
C LEU A 109 -10.21 9.34 7.54
N HIS A 110 -10.88 10.23 6.76
CA HIS A 110 -11.71 11.31 7.29
C HIS A 110 -12.81 10.81 8.21
N THR A 111 -13.47 9.69 7.85
CA THR A 111 -14.48 9.06 8.71
C THR A 111 -13.91 8.69 10.07
N MET A 112 -12.73 8.06 10.08
CA MET A 112 -12.07 7.68 11.34
C MET A 112 -11.67 8.92 12.15
N CYS A 113 -11.07 9.94 11.51
CA CYS A 113 -10.71 11.20 12.16
C CYS A 113 -11.92 12.00 12.64
N SER A 114 -13.07 11.89 11.97
CA SER A 114 -14.35 12.51 12.38
C SER A 114 -14.93 11.88 13.66
N ILE A 115 -14.72 10.56 13.84
CA ILE A 115 -15.12 9.86 15.08
C ILE A 115 -14.22 10.28 16.24
N PHE A 116 -12.94 10.53 15.99
CA PHE A 116 -11.93 10.93 16.97
C PHE A 116 -11.45 12.37 16.72
N THR A 117 -12.38 13.32 16.82
CA THR A 117 -12.15 14.73 16.51
C THR A 117 -11.02 15.32 17.35
N GLY A 118 -10.09 16.03 16.72
CA GLY A 118 -8.94 16.68 17.36
C GLY A 118 -7.74 15.77 17.61
N GLU A 119 -7.84 14.48 17.28
CA GLU A 119 -6.76 13.51 17.48
C GLU A 119 -5.90 13.35 16.23
N PHE A 120 -4.59 13.57 16.37
CA PHE A 120 -3.57 13.19 15.39
C PHE A 120 -2.83 11.96 15.92
N SER A 121 -3.11 10.81 15.32
CA SER A 121 -2.52 9.54 15.77
C SER A 121 -2.37 8.55 14.62
N LYS A 122 -1.19 7.90 14.55
CA LYS A 122 -0.93 6.80 13.64
C LYS A 122 -1.99 5.68 13.72
N TRP A 123 -2.59 5.48 14.90
CA TRP A 123 -3.57 4.42 15.12
C TRP A 123 -4.86 4.62 14.34
N LEU A 124 -5.24 5.87 14.01
CA LEU A 124 -6.43 6.14 13.19
C LEU A 124 -6.23 5.59 11.77
N GLY A 125 -5.07 5.89 11.14
CA GLY A 125 -4.76 5.38 9.81
C GLY A 125 -4.47 3.88 9.80
N ILE A 126 -3.73 3.35 10.79
CA ILE A 126 -3.48 1.91 10.94
C ILE A 126 -4.80 1.15 11.11
N ALA A 127 -5.75 1.66 11.91
CA ALA A 127 -7.06 1.02 12.09
C ALA A 127 -7.85 0.94 10.77
N VAL A 128 -7.83 2.00 9.96
CA VAL A 128 -8.42 1.99 8.61
C VAL A 128 -7.81 0.87 7.76
N ASN A 129 -6.49 0.72 7.78
CA ASN A 129 -5.80 -0.34 7.04
C ASN A 129 -6.01 -1.73 7.64
N MET A 130 -6.16 -1.87 8.95
CA MET A 130 -6.50 -3.15 9.60
C MET A 130 -7.90 -3.65 9.19
N ILE A 131 -8.87 -2.75 8.99
CA ILE A 131 -10.17 -3.11 8.42
C ILE A 131 -9.99 -3.68 7.01
N ALA A 132 -9.20 -3.03 6.17
CA ALA A 132 -8.88 -3.52 4.83
C ALA A 132 -8.16 -4.89 4.88
N PHE A 133 -7.23 -5.09 5.81
CA PHE A 133 -6.55 -6.37 6.04
C PHE A 133 -7.55 -7.50 6.35
N VAL A 134 -8.51 -7.27 7.25
CA VAL A 134 -9.56 -8.25 7.59
C VAL A 134 -10.38 -8.62 6.35
N LEU A 135 -10.76 -7.64 5.54
CA LEU A 135 -11.47 -7.86 4.28
C LEU A 135 -10.62 -8.69 3.32
N CYS A 136 -9.35 -8.33 3.12
CA CYS A 136 -8.40 -9.09 2.28
C CYS A 136 -8.27 -10.53 2.73
N PHE A 137 -8.14 -10.79 4.04
CA PHE A 137 -8.02 -12.14 4.60
C PHE A 137 -9.21 -13.03 4.21
N TRP A 138 -10.43 -12.55 4.38
CA TRP A 138 -11.63 -13.32 4.06
C TRP A 138 -11.86 -13.46 2.56
N ILE A 139 -11.52 -12.44 1.75
CA ILE A 139 -11.59 -12.52 0.28
C ILE A 139 -10.54 -13.52 -0.24
N LEU A 140 -9.31 -13.49 0.27
CA LEU A 140 -8.26 -14.44 -0.10
C LEU A 140 -8.66 -15.88 0.22
N ARG A 141 -9.19 -16.11 1.43
CA ARG A 141 -9.75 -17.41 1.81
C ARG A 141 -10.85 -17.88 0.85
N ALA A 142 -11.77 -16.98 0.49
CA ALA A 142 -12.85 -17.30 -0.45
C ALA A 142 -12.31 -17.63 -1.85
N LEU A 143 -11.31 -16.88 -2.32
CA LEU A 143 -10.61 -17.14 -3.59
C LEU A 143 -9.93 -18.50 -3.58
N LEU A 144 -9.22 -18.84 -2.51
CA LEU A 144 -8.56 -20.14 -2.32
C LEU A 144 -9.57 -21.29 -2.36
N ALA A 145 -10.72 -21.13 -1.70
CA ALA A 145 -11.80 -22.13 -1.73
C ALA A 145 -12.32 -22.35 -3.18
N ARG A 146 -12.48 -21.28 -3.94
CA ARG A 146 -12.86 -21.35 -5.37
C ARG A 146 -11.79 -22.00 -6.23
N LEU A 147 -10.53 -21.79 -5.92
CA LEU A 147 -9.41 -22.47 -6.59
C LEU A 147 -9.23 -23.94 -6.15
N GLY A 148 -10.12 -24.47 -5.32
CA GLY A 148 -10.09 -25.86 -4.87
C GLY A 148 -9.02 -26.16 -3.82
N ALA A 149 -8.53 -25.13 -3.12
CA ALA A 149 -7.67 -25.32 -1.97
C ALA A 149 -8.47 -25.82 -0.76
N GLY A 150 -8.11 -27.00 -0.24
CA GLY A 150 -8.71 -27.52 1.00
C GLY A 150 -8.33 -26.68 2.23
N PRO A 151 -9.04 -26.86 3.37
CA PRO A 151 -8.82 -26.06 4.57
C PRO A 151 -7.36 -25.95 5.05
N PRO A 152 -6.55 -27.03 5.04
CA PRO A 152 -5.14 -26.91 5.43
C PRO A 152 -4.34 -25.98 4.52
N MET A 153 -4.62 -26.01 3.20
CA MET A 153 -3.95 -25.14 2.24
C MET A 153 -4.43 -23.69 2.35
N GLN A 154 -5.71 -23.48 2.68
CA GLN A 154 -6.24 -22.15 2.99
C GLN A 154 -5.55 -21.56 4.22
N LEU A 155 -5.42 -22.33 5.31
CA LEU A 155 -4.68 -21.93 6.50
C LEU A 155 -3.23 -21.58 6.17
N LEU A 156 -2.53 -22.43 5.42
CA LEU A 156 -1.14 -22.21 5.05
C LEU A 156 -0.95 -20.91 4.26
N ILE A 157 -1.71 -20.72 3.19
CA ILE A 157 -1.54 -19.55 2.32
C ILE A 157 -1.97 -18.26 3.04
N CYS A 158 -3.07 -18.28 3.80
CA CYS A 158 -3.47 -17.14 4.61
C CYS A 158 -2.47 -16.85 5.74
N SER A 159 -1.81 -17.87 6.30
CA SER A 159 -0.74 -17.68 7.29
C SER A 159 0.46 -16.97 6.66
N ILE A 160 0.99 -17.51 5.56
CA ILE A 160 2.12 -16.93 4.83
C ILE A 160 1.80 -15.49 4.39
N TRP A 161 0.63 -15.23 3.81
CA TRP A 161 0.27 -13.88 3.38
C TRP A 161 0.16 -12.89 4.55
N GLY A 162 -0.53 -13.26 5.63
CA GLY A 162 -0.85 -12.31 6.69
C GLY A 162 0.28 -12.03 7.69
N PHE A 163 1.24 -12.95 7.84
CA PHE A 163 2.48 -12.71 8.61
C PHE A 163 3.61 -12.15 7.74
N HIS A 164 3.41 -12.05 6.43
CA HIS A 164 4.45 -11.58 5.52
C HIS A 164 4.88 -10.14 5.83
N PRO A 165 6.20 -9.82 5.90
CA PRO A 165 6.70 -8.47 6.19
C PRO A 165 6.08 -7.41 5.28
N MET A 166 5.90 -7.67 3.98
CA MET A 166 5.32 -6.73 3.03
C MET A 166 3.81 -6.51 3.24
N THR A 167 3.07 -7.51 3.72
CA THR A 167 1.66 -7.35 4.09
C THR A 167 1.53 -6.48 5.34
N ILE A 168 2.36 -6.71 6.36
CA ILE A 168 2.42 -5.88 7.56
C ILE A 168 2.84 -4.46 7.20
N SER A 169 3.87 -4.29 6.35
CA SER A 169 4.30 -2.98 5.83
C SER A 169 3.16 -2.23 5.13
N CYS A 170 2.33 -2.95 4.36
CA CYS A 170 1.17 -2.37 3.70
C CYS A 170 0.10 -1.87 4.70
N VAL A 171 -0.04 -2.53 5.85
CA VAL A 171 -0.91 -2.08 6.95
C VAL A 171 -0.30 -0.87 7.67
N MET A 172 1.03 -0.88 7.90
CA MET A 172 1.74 0.22 8.58
C MET A 172 1.79 1.50 7.75
N PHE A 173 1.71 1.40 6.43
CA PHE A 173 1.72 2.55 5.54
C PHE A 173 0.32 3.17 5.42
N ILE A 174 0.09 4.33 6.02
CA ILE A 174 -1.21 5.02 6.07
C ILE A 174 -1.50 5.69 4.71
N ARG A 175 -1.69 4.81 3.69
CA ARG A 175 -2.01 5.15 2.31
C ARG A 175 -2.97 4.10 1.73
N MET A 176 -3.48 4.35 0.55
CA MET A 176 -4.53 3.58 -0.11
C MET A 176 -4.17 2.12 -0.50
N TYR A 177 -2.91 1.68 -0.36
CA TYR A 177 -2.46 0.40 -0.96
C TYR A 177 -3.10 -0.85 -0.34
N MET A 178 -3.40 -0.84 0.97
CA MET A 178 -4.11 -1.96 1.59
C MET A 178 -5.57 -2.05 1.09
N TRP A 179 -6.24 -0.92 0.88
CA TRP A 179 -7.56 -0.86 0.28
C TRP A 179 -7.53 -1.23 -1.23
N LEU A 180 -6.50 -0.83 -1.95
CA LEU A 180 -6.28 -1.29 -3.32
C LEU A 180 -6.16 -2.83 -3.37
N THR A 181 -5.48 -3.45 -2.40
CA THR A 181 -5.39 -4.91 -2.26
C THR A 181 -6.76 -5.55 -2.08
N VAL A 182 -7.67 -4.94 -1.30
CA VAL A 182 -9.07 -5.41 -1.16
C VAL A 182 -9.73 -5.53 -2.53
N PHE A 183 -9.67 -4.45 -3.34
CA PHE A 183 -10.35 -4.43 -4.63
C PHE A 183 -9.67 -5.31 -5.68
N VAL A 184 -8.35 -5.47 -5.65
CA VAL A 184 -7.61 -6.41 -6.49
C VAL A 184 -8.00 -7.87 -6.15
N PHE A 185 -8.05 -8.23 -4.87
CA PHE A 185 -8.45 -9.58 -4.44
C PHE A 185 -9.93 -9.85 -4.74
N LEU A 186 -10.80 -8.87 -4.51
CA LEU A 186 -12.23 -8.99 -4.81
C LEU A 186 -12.47 -9.12 -6.31
N CYS A 187 -11.79 -8.33 -7.13
CA CYS A 187 -11.81 -8.42 -8.59
C CYS A 187 -11.40 -9.83 -9.05
N ALA A 188 -10.29 -10.36 -8.53
CA ALA A 188 -9.82 -11.72 -8.81
C ALA A 188 -10.87 -12.78 -8.43
N LEU A 189 -11.45 -12.70 -7.23
CA LEU A 189 -12.49 -13.61 -6.75
C LEU A 189 -13.74 -13.59 -7.66
N LEU A 190 -14.22 -12.41 -8.01
CA LEU A 190 -15.42 -12.24 -8.84
C LEU A 190 -15.21 -12.80 -10.23
N HIS A 191 -14.06 -12.54 -10.87
CA HIS A 191 -13.75 -13.09 -12.20
C HIS A 191 -13.52 -14.60 -12.17
N VAL A 192 -12.87 -15.15 -11.14
CA VAL A 192 -12.75 -16.61 -10.98
C VAL A 192 -14.12 -17.27 -10.85
N ARG A 193 -15.03 -16.67 -10.05
CA ARG A 193 -16.40 -17.19 -9.91
C ARG A 193 -17.17 -17.10 -11.23
N MET A 194 -17.09 -15.98 -11.93
CA MET A 194 -17.76 -15.78 -13.22
C MET A 194 -17.25 -16.78 -14.27
N LEU A 195 -15.93 -16.99 -14.37
CA LEU A 195 -15.29 -17.93 -15.27
C LEU A 195 -15.74 -19.38 -14.99
N GLN A 196 -15.81 -19.77 -13.71
CA GLN A 196 -16.25 -21.11 -13.30
C GLN A 196 -17.72 -21.37 -13.64
N GLU A 197 -18.58 -20.40 -13.38
CA GLU A 197 -20.01 -20.51 -13.70
C GLU A 197 -20.22 -20.58 -15.22
N ALA A 198 -19.55 -19.72 -15.99
CA ALA A 198 -19.64 -19.71 -17.45
C ALA A 198 -19.21 -21.05 -18.07
N ARG A 199 -18.25 -21.76 -17.45
CA ARG A 199 -17.81 -23.11 -17.90
C ARG A 199 -18.81 -24.22 -17.60
N GLN A 200 -19.69 -24.04 -16.61
CA GLN A 200 -20.68 -25.05 -16.20
C GLN A 200 -22.01 -24.91 -16.93
N MET A 201 -22.27 -23.72 -17.48
CA MET A 201 -23.51 -23.46 -18.20
C MET A 201 -23.41 -23.91 -19.66
N GLU A 202 -24.45 -24.60 -20.16
CA GLU A 202 -24.57 -24.93 -21.59
C GLU A 202 -24.72 -23.63 -22.45
N ARG A 203 -25.32 -22.62 -21.88
CA ARG A 203 -25.52 -21.29 -22.49
C ARG A 203 -25.27 -20.18 -21.43
N PRO A 204 -24.04 -19.74 -21.23
CA PRO A 204 -23.81 -18.57 -20.43
C PRO A 204 -24.48 -17.35 -21.09
N GLY A 205 -25.08 -16.46 -20.31
CA GLY A 205 -25.57 -15.19 -20.84
C GLY A 205 -27.08 -14.89 -20.64
N GLY A 206 -27.75 -15.59 -19.75
CA GLY A 206 -29.08 -15.16 -19.27
C GLY A 206 -28.96 -13.90 -18.38
N ILE A 207 -30.03 -13.09 -18.30
CA ILE A 207 -30.06 -11.86 -17.50
C ILE A 207 -29.67 -12.09 -16.03
N SER A 208 -30.03 -13.24 -15.46
CA SER A 208 -29.65 -13.64 -14.10
C SER A 208 -28.13 -13.80 -13.93
N PHE A 209 -27.42 -14.34 -14.94
CA PHE A 209 -25.97 -14.45 -14.96
C PHE A 209 -25.31 -13.06 -14.92
N TYR A 210 -25.77 -12.15 -15.75
CA TYR A 210 -25.23 -10.79 -15.81
C TYR A 210 -25.47 -10.02 -14.50
N ILE A 211 -26.68 -10.04 -13.97
CA ILE A 211 -26.99 -9.40 -12.69
C ILE A 211 -26.09 -9.95 -11.57
N ARG A 212 -25.94 -11.27 -11.51
CA ARG A 212 -25.17 -11.95 -10.45
C ARG A 212 -23.66 -11.66 -10.49
N PHE A 213 -23.09 -11.47 -11.68
CA PHE A 213 -21.65 -11.32 -11.84
C PHE A 213 -21.22 -9.92 -12.26
N LEU A 214 -21.91 -9.29 -13.21
CA LEU A 214 -21.48 -7.97 -13.70
C LEU A 214 -21.73 -6.84 -12.70
N ILE A 215 -22.86 -6.84 -11.99
CA ILE A 215 -23.12 -5.79 -10.99
C ILE A 215 -22.05 -5.78 -9.90
N PRO A 216 -21.69 -6.90 -9.24
CA PRO A 216 -20.58 -6.91 -8.27
C PRO A 216 -19.23 -6.50 -8.88
N ILE A 217 -18.93 -6.89 -10.13
CA ILE A 217 -17.72 -6.47 -10.83
C ILE A 217 -17.74 -4.96 -11.08
N MET A 218 -18.87 -4.40 -11.51
CA MET A 218 -19.04 -2.94 -11.72
C MET A 218 -18.84 -2.16 -10.42
N ILE A 219 -19.44 -2.60 -9.33
CA ILE A 219 -19.26 -1.96 -8.01
C ILE A 219 -17.79 -2.06 -7.56
N CYS A 220 -17.18 -3.25 -7.70
CA CYS A 220 -15.78 -3.46 -7.36
C CYS A 220 -14.84 -2.54 -8.17
N SER A 221 -15.07 -2.42 -9.49
CA SER A 221 -14.22 -1.60 -10.35
C SER A 221 -14.47 -0.10 -10.15
N TYR A 222 -15.69 0.32 -9.87
CA TYR A 222 -16.02 1.68 -9.48
C TYR A 222 -15.24 2.10 -8.21
N LEU A 223 -15.35 1.32 -7.14
CA LEU A 223 -14.68 1.59 -5.87
C LEU A 223 -13.16 1.42 -5.98
N GLY A 224 -12.68 0.43 -6.72
CA GLY A 224 -11.25 0.22 -6.97
C GLY A 224 -10.61 1.39 -7.71
N PHE A 225 -11.28 1.95 -8.72
CA PHE A 225 -10.84 3.15 -9.42
C PHE A 225 -10.77 4.36 -8.47
N LEU A 226 -11.81 4.56 -7.65
CA LEU A 226 -11.86 5.65 -6.66
C LEU A 226 -10.89 5.45 -5.48
N THR A 227 -10.27 4.27 -5.35
CA THR A 227 -9.21 4.02 -4.36
C THR A 227 -7.84 4.39 -4.90
N GLN A 228 -7.48 3.90 -6.10
CA GLN A 228 -6.18 4.15 -6.73
C GLN A 228 -6.25 3.78 -8.22
N TYR A 229 -5.74 4.66 -9.09
CA TYR A 229 -5.78 4.45 -10.55
C TYR A 229 -5.02 3.20 -11.03
N TYR A 230 -4.04 2.71 -10.30
CA TYR A 230 -3.36 1.44 -10.60
C TYR A 230 -4.29 0.23 -10.58
N TYR A 231 -5.45 0.32 -9.93
CA TYR A 231 -6.51 -0.70 -10.03
C TYR A 231 -6.87 -1.02 -11.48
N MET A 232 -6.93 0.01 -12.34
CA MET A 232 -7.30 -0.16 -13.76
C MET A 232 -6.36 -1.10 -14.51
N ILE A 233 -5.08 -1.16 -14.13
CA ILE A 233 -4.09 -2.03 -14.76
C ILE A 233 -4.45 -3.49 -14.51
N PHE A 234 -4.70 -3.86 -13.25
CA PHE A 234 -5.12 -5.22 -12.91
C PHE A 234 -6.46 -5.57 -13.55
N PHE A 235 -7.44 -4.66 -13.46
CA PHE A 235 -8.77 -4.83 -14.03
C PHE A 235 -8.74 -4.99 -15.57
N PHE A 236 -7.90 -4.25 -16.25
CA PHE A 236 -7.69 -4.38 -17.69
C PHE A 236 -7.18 -5.78 -18.07
N PHE A 237 -6.11 -6.25 -17.45
CA PHE A 237 -5.53 -7.54 -17.83
C PHE A 237 -6.46 -8.72 -17.50
N ILE A 238 -7.12 -8.71 -16.35
CA ILE A 238 -8.08 -9.79 -16.03
C ILE A 238 -9.27 -9.76 -16.98
N GLY A 239 -9.74 -8.57 -17.38
CA GLY A 239 -10.82 -8.36 -18.34
C GLY A 239 -10.44 -8.80 -19.75
N VAL A 240 -9.24 -8.47 -20.21
CA VAL A 240 -8.72 -8.95 -21.50
C VAL A 240 -8.65 -10.47 -21.53
N PHE A 241 -8.12 -11.09 -20.47
CA PHE A 241 -8.08 -12.57 -20.41
C PHE A 241 -9.49 -13.17 -20.50
N TYR A 242 -10.44 -12.67 -19.71
CA TYR A 242 -11.82 -13.20 -19.73
C TYR A 242 -12.48 -13.02 -21.11
N THR A 243 -12.31 -11.87 -21.73
CA THR A 243 -12.84 -11.58 -23.07
C THR A 243 -12.24 -12.52 -24.11
N CYS A 244 -10.91 -12.66 -24.16
CA CYS A 244 -10.23 -13.56 -25.07
C CYS A 244 -10.62 -15.03 -24.84
N TRP A 245 -10.77 -15.43 -23.57
CA TRP A 245 -11.21 -16.76 -23.22
C TRP A 245 -12.64 -17.04 -23.71
N THR A 246 -13.57 -16.09 -23.54
CA THR A 246 -14.97 -16.20 -24.04
C THR A 246 -14.98 -16.35 -25.56
N LEU A 247 -14.26 -15.52 -26.30
CA LEU A 247 -14.17 -15.58 -27.75
C LEU A 247 -13.54 -16.90 -28.23
N ALA A 248 -12.48 -17.37 -27.57
CA ALA A 248 -11.83 -18.62 -27.93
C ALA A 248 -12.68 -19.83 -27.63
N THR A 249 -13.36 -19.90 -26.49
CA THR A 249 -14.10 -21.07 -26.05
C THR A 249 -15.46 -21.13 -26.74
N GLU A 250 -16.28 -20.12 -26.61
CA GLU A 250 -17.63 -20.07 -27.15
C GLU A 250 -17.62 -19.82 -28.66
N GLY A 251 -16.77 -18.88 -29.12
CA GLY A 251 -16.68 -18.49 -30.52
C GLY A 251 -16.04 -19.58 -31.39
N LEU A 252 -14.75 -19.85 -31.14
CA LEU A 252 -13.97 -20.74 -32.01
C LEU A 252 -14.24 -22.22 -31.75
N ARG A 253 -14.24 -22.64 -30.46
CA ARG A 253 -14.38 -24.06 -30.12
C ARG A 253 -15.82 -24.56 -30.26
N GLU A 254 -16.82 -23.77 -29.83
CA GLU A 254 -18.24 -24.13 -29.89
C GLU A 254 -18.93 -23.63 -31.17
N GLN A 255 -18.18 -22.92 -32.03
CA GLN A 255 -18.65 -22.33 -33.29
C GLN A 255 -19.86 -21.39 -33.15
N ARG A 256 -19.94 -20.68 -32.03
CA ARG A 256 -21.02 -19.71 -31.71
C ARG A 256 -20.50 -18.29 -31.67
N MET A 257 -19.83 -17.83 -32.73
CA MET A 257 -19.17 -16.53 -32.79
C MET A 257 -20.09 -15.35 -32.45
N ARG A 258 -21.35 -15.35 -32.98
CA ARG A 258 -22.31 -14.26 -32.70
C ARG A 258 -22.64 -14.16 -31.22
N SER A 259 -22.82 -15.27 -30.53
CA SER A 259 -23.10 -15.35 -29.10
C SER A 259 -21.87 -14.90 -28.31
N ALA A 260 -20.67 -15.38 -28.69
CA ALA A 260 -19.43 -15.02 -28.05
C ALA A 260 -19.15 -13.50 -28.12
N PHE A 261 -19.36 -12.87 -29.28
CA PHE A 261 -19.23 -11.41 -29.43
C PHE A 261 -20.27 -10.65 -28.60
N LEU A 262 -21.52 -11.16 -28.52
CA LEU A 262 -22.55 -10.55 -27.68
C LEU A 262 -22.15 -10.60 -26.19
N HIS A 263 -21.73 -11.77 -25.69
CA HIS A 263 -21.31 -11.93 -24.29
C HIS A 263 -20.08 -11.09 -23.96
N ALA A 264 -19.07 -11.12 -24.81
CA ALA A 264 -17.87 -10.28 -24.66
C ALA A 264 -18.23 -8.79 -24.70
N GLY A 265 -19.12 -8.39 -25.62
CA GLY A 265 -19.59 -7.00 -25.75
C GLY A 265 -20.36 -6.51 -24.51
N ILE A 266 -21.25 -7.32 -23.95
CA ILE A 266 -21.99 -6.99 -22.72
C ILE A 266 -21.01 -6.85 -21.55
N TYR A 267 -20.05 -7.77 -21.40
CA TYR A 267 -19.04 -7.70 -20.36
C TYR A 267 -18.18 -6.43 -20.49
N VAL A 268 -17.60 -6.18 -21.66
CA VAL A 268 -16.78 -5.00 -21.92
C VAL A 268 -17.58 -3.71 -21.73
N GLY A 269 -18.84 -3.70 -22.20
CA GLY A 269 -19.75 -2.56 -22.01
C GLY A 269 -20.04 -2.27 -20.53
N ALA A 270 -20.26 -3.31 -19.71
CA ALA A 270 -20.43 -3.16 -18.26
C ALA A 270 -19.17 -2.63 -17.58
N CYS A 271 -18.00 -3.15 -17.97
CA CYS A 271 -16.70 -2.66 -17.45
C CYS A 271 -16.48 -1.18 -17.81
N ALA A 272 -16.73 -0.80 -19.07
CA ALA A 272 -16.60 0.58 -19.53
C ALA A 272 -17.60 1.51 -18.83
N ALA A 273 -18.86 1.08 -18.66
CA ALA A 273 -19.89 1.84 -17.95
C ALA A 273 -19.52 2.11 -16.48
N SER A 274 -18.92 1.11 -15.82
CA SER A 274 -18.45 1.27 -14.43
C SER A 274 -17.33 2.32 -14.31
N LEU A 275 -16.34 2.29 -15.20
CA LEU A 275 -15.25 3.27 -15.21
C LEU A 275 -15.75 4.66 -15.62
N LEU A 276 -16.66 4.73 -16.59
CA LEU A 276 -17.30 5.98 -16.97
C LEU A 276 -18.07 6.59 -15.79
N LEU A 277 -18.82 5.77 -15.05
CA LEU A 277 -19.53 6.23 -13.85
C LEU A 277 -18.53 6.78 -12.80
N ALA A 278 -17.39 6.12 -12.60
CA ALA A 278 -16.36 6.59 -11.69
C ALA A 278 -15.76 7.95 -12.13
N VAL A 279 -15.51 8.12 -13.42
CA VAL A 279 -15.03 9.39 -13.99
C VAL A 279 -16.09 10.48 -13.86
N VAL A 280 -17.37 10.17 -14.10
CA VAL A 280 -18.47 11.13 -13.96
C VAL A 280 -18.67 11.56 -12.51
N SER A 281 -18.56 10.62 -11.56
CA SER A 281 -18.66 10.94 -10.13
C SER A 281 -17.44 11.69 -9.57
N TYR A 282 -16.27 11.52 -10.19
CA TYR A 282 -15.05 12.22 -9.83
C TYR A 282 -14.29 12.71 -11.09
N PRO A 283 -14.72 13.83 -11.71
CA PRO A 283 -14.17 14.33 -12.98
C PRO A 283 -12.69 14.73 -12.91
N ALA A 284 -12.18 15.11 -11.73
CA ALA A 284 -10.77 15.43 -11.52
C ALA A 284 -9.82 14.29 -11.93
N SER A 285 -10.30 13.04 -11.91
CA SER A 285 -9.56 11.86 -12.34
C SER A 285 -8.98 11.98 -13.77
N VAL A 286 -9.69 12.65 -14.69
CA VAL A 286 -9.21 12.89 -16.06
C VAL A 286 -7.97 13.79 -16.04
N SER A 287 -8.01 14.85 -15.22
CA SER A 287 -6.86 15.74 -15.06
C SER A 287 -5.68 15.01 -14.40
N HIS A 288 -5.91 14.24 -13.35
CA HIS A 288 -4.88 13.48 -12.64
C HIS A 288 -4.14 12.50 -13.57
N ILE A 289 -4.90 11.75 -14.38
CA ILE A 289 -4.32 10.72 -15.26
C ILE A 289 -3.59 11.35 -16.46
N PHE A 290 -4.17 12.39 -17.09
CA PHE A 290 -3.67 12.90 -18.38
C PHE A 290 -2.91 14.22 -18.29
N ARG A 291 -3.14 15.05 -17.29
CA ARG A 291 -2.59 16.41 -17.17
C ARG A 291 -1.76 16.64 -15.91
N GLY A 292 -2.03 15.90 -14.84
CA GLY A 292 -1.29 15.97 -13.58
C GLY A 292 0.18 15.56 -13.76
N TYR A 293 1.07 16.09 -12.94
CA TYR A 293 2.51 15.83 -13.04
C TYR A 293 2.84 14.33 -12.95
N ARG A 294 2.18 13.56 -12.07
CA ARG A 294 2.36 12.10 -11.95
C ARG A 294 1.85 11.34 -13.16
N GLY A 295 0.73 11.76 -13.73
CA GLY A 295 0.19 11.17 -14.95
C GLY A 295 1.11 11.38 -16.15
N LYS A 296 1.64 12.59 -16.33
CA LYS A 296 2.63 12.92 -17.36
C LYS A 296 3.93 12.16 -17.19
N GLU A 297 4.46 12.08 -15.97
CA GLU A 297 5.66 11.32 -15.64
C GLU A 297 5.48 9.84 -15.97
N ALA A 298 4.38 9.22 -15.50
CA ALA A 298 4.07 7.82 -15.79
C ALA A 298 3.89 7.55 -17.29
N ALA A 299 3.25 8.47 -18.03
CA ALA A 299 3.10 8.36 -19.48
C ALA A 299 4.43 8.48 -20.21
N ALA A 300 5.29 9.43 -19.84
CA ALA A 300 6.63 9.60 -20.40
C ALA A 300 7.49 8.35 -20.16
N GLU A 301 7.49 7.82 -18.94
CA GLU A 301 8.20 6.59 -18.60
C GLU A 301 7.62 5.38 -19.33
N PHE A 302 6.31 5.29 -19.52
CA PHE A 302 5.68 4.20 -20.25
C PHE A 302 6.11 4.14 -21.71
N VAL A 303 6.18 5.29 -22.39
CA VAL A 303 6.57 5.37 -23.81
C VAL A 303 8.08 5.19 -24.02
N SER A 304 8.90 5.61 -23.05
CA SER A 304 10.36 5.50 -23.15
C SER A 304 10.80 4.04 -23.18
N ALA A 305 11.56 3.63 -24.20
CA ALA A 305 12.22 2.33 -24.23
C ALA A 305 13.49 2.28 -23.37
N ALA A 306 14.00 3.43 -22.96
CA ALA A 306 15.16 3.53 -22.09
C ALA A 306 14.88 2.89 -20.73
N ASN A 307 15.93 2.41 -20.06
CA ASN A 307 15.91 1.89 -18.68
C ASN A 307 14.97 0.71 -18.36
N ILE A 308 14.25 0.11 -19.34
CA ILE A 308 13.30 -0.98 -19.07
C ILE A 308 13.96 -2.17 -18.36
N GLY A 309 15.17 -2.55 -18.77
CA GLY A 309 15.92 -3.63 -18.13
C GLY A 309 16.31 -3.29 -16.68
N GLN A 310 16.73 -2.04 -16.45
CA GLN A 310 17.06 -1.55 -15.10
C GLN A 310 15.83 -1.57 -14.18
N ARG A 311 14.68 -1.09 -14.65
CA ARG A 311 13.42 -1.08 -13.89
C ARG A 311 12.91 -2.49 -13.57
N ILE A 312 12.94 -3.40 -14.56
CA ILE A 312 12.58 -4.81 -14.35
C ILE A 312 13.56 -5.43 -13.35
N GLY A 313 14.86 -5.23 -13.51
CA GLY A 313 15.87 -5.72 -12.56
C GLY A 313 15.66 -5.19 -11.15
N PHE A 314 15.34 -3.91 -11.02
CA PHE A 314 15.04 -3.27 -9.72
C PHE A 314 13.83 -3.92 -9.03
N PHE A 315 12.66 -4.00 -9.68
CA PHE A 315 11.46 -4.58 -9.06
C PHE A 315 11.53 -6.09 -8.87
N LEU A 316 12.22 -6.82 -9.76
CA LEU A 316 12.53 -8.24 -9.53
C LEU A 316 13.52 -8.40 -8.37
N GLY A 317 14.45 -7.46 -8.19
CA GLY A 317 15.33 -7.39 -7.04
C GLY A 317 14.55 -7.24 -5.73
N LEU A 318 13.62 -6.27 -5.67
CA LEU A 318 12.72 -6.08 -4.52
C LEU A 318 11.86 -7.34 -4.26
N LEU A 319 11.28 -7.93 -5.30
CA LEU A 319 10.51 -9.16 -5.18
C LEU A 319 11.38 -10.30 -4.61
N ASN A 320 12.60 -10.46 -5.12
CA ASN A 320 13.52 -11.49 -4.64
C ASN A 320 13.97 -11.26 -3.19
N GLN A 321 14.35 -10.03 -2.83
CA GLN A 321 14.92 -9.73 -1.51
C GLN A 321 13.83 -9.58 -0.45
N ASP A 322 12.80 -8.77 -0.71
CA ASP A 322 11.86 -8.35 0.33
C ASP A 322 10.64 -9.28 0.44
N VAL A 323 10.29 -10.01 -0.65
CA VAL A 323 9.16 -10.95 -0.64
C VAL A 323 9.62 -12.40 -0.48
N PHE A 324 10.75 -12.79 -1.04
CA PHE A 324 11.22 -14.18 -1.03
C PHE A 324 12.56 -14.38 -0.31
N GLU A 325 13.06 -13.39 0.41
CA GLU A 325 14.30 -13.47 1.19
C GLU A 325 15.50 -14.03 0.40
N GLY A 326 15.61 -13.66 -0.89
CA GLY A 326 16.64 -14.11 -1.82
C GLY A 326 16.33 -15.43 -2.54
N CYS A 327 15.22 -16.09 -2.25
CA CYS A 327 14.89 -17.43 -2.77
C CYS A 327 14.00 -17.44 -4.02
N PHE A 328 13.58 -16.29 -4.56
CA PHE A 328 12.63 -16.21 -5.68
C PHE A 328 13.10 -16.99 -6.92
N TYR A 329 14.34 -16.78 -7.35
CA TYR A 329 14.85 -17.42 -8.56
C TYR A 329 15.02 -18.93 -8.38
N LEU A 330 15.38 -19.40 -7.17
CA LEU A 330 15.47 -20.82 -6.85
C LEU A 330 14.07 -21.47 -6.90
N LEU A 331 13.06 -20.81 -6.32
CA LEU A 331 11.68 -21.27 -6.37
C LEU A 331 11.18 -21.32 -7.82
N LEU A 332 11.45 -20.27 -8.61
CA LEU A 332 11.05 -20.20 -10.02
C LEU A 332 11.70 -21.33 -10.83
N PHE A 333 13.00 -21.59 -10.63
CA PHE A 333 13.71 -22.70 -11.28
C PHE A 333 13.10 -24.06 -10.90
N PHE A 334 12.81 -24.28 -9.62
CA PHE A 334 12.14 -25.49 -9.15
C PHE A 334 10.77 -25.69 -9.82
N LEU A 335 9.96 -24.64 -9.91
CA LEU A 335 8.65 -24.67 -10.52
C LEU A 335 8.74 -24.96 -12.02
N LEU A 336 9.54 -24.22 -12.76
CA LEU A 336 9.71 -24.38 -14.21
C LEU A 336 10.19 -25.82 -14.54
N THR A 337 11.21 -26.30 -13.82
CA THR A 337 11.71 -27.66 -13.97
C THR A 337 10.61 -28.69 -13.69
N GLY A 338 9.87 -28.52 -12.59
CA GLY A 338 8.77 -29.42 -12.24
C GLY A 338 7.64 -29.43 -13.27
N PHE A 339 7.23 -28.26 -13.77
CA PHE A 339 6.19 -28.17 -14.80
C PHE A 339 6.60 -28.83 -16.12
N VAL A 340 7.86 -28.68 -16.53
CA VAL A 340 8.40 -29.31 -17.75
C VAL A 340 8.51 -30.82 -17.56
N LEU A 341 9.13 -31.29 -16.48
CA LEU A 341 9.37 -32.72 -16.23
C LEU A 341 8.07 -33.52 -16.07
N TYR A 342 7.10 -32.97 -15.35
CA TYR A 342 5.83 -33.64 -15.07
C TYR A 342 4.71 -33.31 -16.05
N ARG A 343 4.95 -32.43 -17.03
CA ARG A 343 3.95 -31.96 -18.02
C ARG A 343 2.66 -31.46 -17.35
N ILE A 344 2.79 -30.68 -16.27
CA ILE A 344 1.65 -30.22 -15.49
C ILE A 344 0.85 -29.18 -16.28
N SER A 345 -0.45 -29.39 -16.40
CA SER A 345 -1.35 -28.41 -17.02
C SER A 345 -1.87 -27.43 -16.00
N ILE A 346 -1.66 -26.14 -16.27
CA ILE A 346 -2.16 -25.05 -15.42
C ILE A 346 -3.67 -24.87 -15.66
N ARG A 347 -4.45 -24.79 -14.58
CA ARG A 347 -5.90 -24.53 -14.64
C ARG A 347 -6.17 -23.13 -15.22
N THR A 348 -7.28 -22.98 -15.93
CA THR A 348 -7.65 -21.72 -16.61
C THR A 348 -7.75 -20.55 -15.64
N GLU A 349 -8.28 -20.78 -14.44
CA GLU A 349 -8.39 -19.77 -13.39
C GLU A 349 -7.02 -19.24 -12.95
N LEU A 350 -6.04 -20.13 -12.79
CA LEU A 350 -4.67 -19.74 -12.45
C LEU A 350 -3.95 -19.04 -13.61
N LYS A 351 -4.24 -19.43 -14.87
CA LYS A 351 -3.72 -18.73 -16.06
C LYS A 351 -4.24 -17.29 -16.11
N MET A 352 -5.53 -17.10 -15.81
CA MET A 352 -6.15 -15.78 -15.75
C MET A 352 -5.50 -14.89 -14.68
N LEU A 353 -5.33 -15.43 -13.47
CA LEU A 353 -4.68 -14.69 -12.37
C LEU A 353 -3.20 -14.40 -12.69
N LEU A 354 -2.47 -15.37 -13.22
CA LEU A 354 -1.07 -15.20 -13.61
C LEU A 354 -0.93 -14.11 -14.68
N PHE A 355 -1.79 -14.10 -15.69
CA PHE A 355 -1.79 -13.07 -16.73
C PHE A 355 -2.08 -11.69 -16.17
N ALA A 356 -3.08 -11.55 -15.30
CA ALA A 356 -3.44 -10.28 -14.68
C ALA A 356 -2.34 -9.74 -13.76
N VAL A 357 -1.77 -10.61 -12.93
CA VAL A 357 -0.68 -10.25 -12.01
C VAL A 357 0.59 -9.86 -12.78
N THR A 358 0.97 -10.64 -13.80
CA THR A 358 2.14 -10.33 -14.64
C THR A 358 1.95 -9.00 -15.37
N GLY A 359 0.77 -8.77 -15.95
CA GLY A 359 0.45 -7.51 -16.62
C GLY A 359 0.52 -6.31 -15.68
N TYR A 360 -0.08 -6.44 -14.49
CA TYR A 360 0.02 -5.41 -13.44
C TYR A 360 1.49 -5.16 -13.07
N PHE A 361 2.22 -6.22 -12.74
CA PHE A 361 3.62 -6.11 -12.30
C PHE A 361 4.48 -5.39 -13.35
N LEU A 362 4.38 -5.75 -14.62
CA LEU A 362 5.17 -5.16 -15.70
C LEU A 362 4.83 -3.69 -15.95
N ILE A 363 3.54 -3.33 -16.01
CA ILE A 363 3.13 -1.94 -16.24
C ILE A 363 3.50 -1.05 -15.05
N VAL A 364 3.25 -1.52 -13.83
CA VAL A 364 3.62 -0.78 -12.62
C VAL A 364 5.14 -0.63 -12.51
N THR A 365 5.92 -1.69 -12.79
CA THR A 365 7.39 -1.61 -12.89
C THR A 365 7.83 -0.50 -13.84
N LYS A 366 7.12 -0.32 -14.94
CA LYS A 366 7.46 0.70 -15.94
C LYS A 366 7.10 2.12 -15.53
N THR A 367 6.04 2.30 -14.75
CA THR A 367 5.45 3.61 -14.44
C THR A 367 5.70 4.10 -13.01
N ALA A 368 6.05 3.23 -12.07
CA ALA A 368 6.24 3.57 -10.66
C ALA A 368 7.60 4.28 -10.42
N LEU A 369 7.68 5.03 -9.33
CA LEU A 369 8.93 5.67 -8.90
C LEU A 369 9.93 4.64 -8.34
N LEU A 370 11.22 4.90 -8.55
CA LEU A 370 12.32 4.09 -8.03
C LEU A 370 12.87 4.76 -6.75
N LEU A 371 12.30 4.41 -5.60
CA LEU A 371 12.57 5.02 -4.29
C LEU A 371 13.11 3.99 -3.28
N GLY A 372 14.04 3.14 -3.72
CA GLY A 372 14.55 2.05 -2.86
C GLY A 372 13.44 1.08 -2.44
N ASN A 373 13.53 0.54 -1.22
CA ASN A 373 12.59 -0.46 -0.71
C ASN A 373 11.15 0.06 -0.57
N THR A 374 10.96 1.38 -0.40
CA THR A 374 9.61 1.97 -0.34
C THR A 374 8.83 1.85 -1.64
N SER A 375 9.51 1.59 -2.78
CA SER A 375 8.85 1.30 -4.07
C SER A 375 8.05 0.00 -4.06
N ASN A 376 8.27 -0.91 -3.09
CA ASN A 376 7.43 -2.09 -2.89
C ASN A 376 5.94 -1.73 -2.78
N ARG A 377 5.59 -0.56 -2.22
CA ARG A 377 4.21 -0.07 -2.07
C ARG A 377 3.38 -0.18 -3.35
N TYR A 378 3.99 0.04 -4.51
CA TYR A 378 3.31 -0.03 -5.80
C TYR A 378 2.96 -1.46 -6.23
N GLN A 379 3.72 -2.47 -5.75
CA GLN A 379 3.52 -3.88 -6.08
C GLN A 379 2.83 -4.68 -4.96
N MET A 380 2.77 -4.17 -3.71
CA MET A 380 2.12 -4.82 -2.57
C MET A 380 0.69 -5.33 -2.88
N PRO A 381 -0.14 -4.62 -3.68
CA PRO A 381 -1.49 -5.07 -3.99
C PRO A 381 -1.58 -6.43 -4.68
N VAL A 382 -0.53 -6.86 -5.37
CA VAL A 382 -0.49 -8.15 -6.09
C VAL A 382 0.40 -9.20 -5.44
N TYR A 383 1.19 -8.86 -4.41
CA TYR A 383 2.10 -9.83 -3.76
C TYR A 383 1.34 -11.04 -3.19
N GLY A 384 0.17 -10.83 -2.58
CA GLY A 384 -0.64 -11.94 -2.07
C GLY A 384 -1.12 -12.90 -3.17
N LEU A 385 -1.43 -12.39 -4.37
CA LEU A 385 -1.77 -13.23 -5.52
C LEU A 385 -0.53 -13.94 -6.09
N ILE A 386 0.64 -13.30 -6.09
CA ILE A 386 1.92 -13.94 -6.47
C ILE A 386 2.20 -15.12 -5.54
N LEU A 387 2.15 -14.90 -4.22
CA LEU A 387 2.34 -15.97 -3.22
C LEU A 387 1.35 -17.11 -3.41
N LEU A 388 0.05 -16.79 -3.58
CA LEU A 388 -1.00 -17.77 -3.84
C LEU A 388 -0.68 -18.62 -5.08
N ILE A 389 -0.35 -17.99 -6.21
CA ILE A 389 -0.07 -18.68 -7.47
C ILE A 389 1.14 -19.59 -7.32
N LEU A 390 2.23 -19.10 -6.73
CA LEU A 390 3.47 -19.86 -6.60
C LEU A 390 3.32 -21.03 -5.61
N ILE A 391 2.62 -20.84 -4.48
CA ILE A 391 2.38 -21.91 -3.51
C ILE A 391 1.46 -23.00 -4.12
N LEU A 392 0.40 -22.63 -4.85
CA LEU A 392 -0.44 -23.60 -5.53
C LEU A 392 0.33 -24.33 -6.65
N ALA A 393 1.20 -23.65 -7.39
CA ALA A 393 2.08 -24.25 -8.37
C ALA A 393 3.07 -25.23 -7.71
N ALA A 394 3.69 -24.86 -6.60
CA ALA A 394 4.59 -25.72 -5.85
C ALA A 394 3.87 -26.99 -5.33
N LYS A 395 2.64 -26.83 -4.84
CA LYS A 395 1.80 -27.98 -4.46
C LYS A 395 1.61 -28.95 -5.63
N GLU A 396 1.29 -28.45 -6.82
CA GLU A 396 1.09 -29.32 -7.99
C GLU A 396 2.39 -30.06 -8.37
N VAL A 397 3.54 -29.39 -8.36
CA VAL A 397 4.85 -30.02 -8.62
C VAL A 397 5.13 -31.13 -7.60
N VAL A 398 4.95 -30.84 -6.29
CA VAL A 398 5.19 -31.81 -5.20
C VAL A 398 4.24 -33.02 -5.30
N LEU A 399 2.97 -32.81 -5.65
CA LEU A 399 1.99 -33.91 -5.77
C LEU A 399 2.30 -34.87 -6.93
N HIS A 400 2.94 -34.39 -7.99
CA HIS A 400 3.39 -35.20 -9.12
C HIS A 400 4.69 -35.96 -8.82
N GLY A 401 5.45 -35.53 -7.81
CA GLY A 401 6.61 -36.28 -7.30
C GLY A 401 6.20 -37.59 -6.63
N ARG A 402 6.73 -38.73 -7.13
CA ARG A 402 6.23 -40.07 -6.73
C ARG A 402 6.73 -40.54 -5.37
N LYS A 403 8.01 -40.26 -5.02
CA LYS A 403 8.67 -40.97 -3.92
C LYS A 403 8.75 -40.16 -2.60
N TYR A 404 9.00 -38.89 -2.62
CA TYR A 404 9.31 -38.08 -1.42
C TYR A 404 8.38 -36.85 -1.28
N LYS A 405 7.12 -36.99 -1.72
CA LYS A 405 6.18 -35.83 -1.75
C LYS A 405 5.83 -35.26 -0.37
N LYS A 406 5.78 -36.08 0.66
CA LYS A 406 5.48 -35.63 2.03
C LYS A 406 6.66 -34.87 2.64
N GLU A 407 7.87 -35.40 2.44
CA GLU A 407 9.12 -34.80 2.88
C GLU A 407 9.38 -33.49 2.15
N ALA A 408 9.17 -33.44 0.83
CA ALA A 408 9.29 -32.24 0.03
C ALA A 408 8.27 -31.16 0.45
N ALA A 409 7.01 -31.54 0.67
CA ALA A 409 5.99 -30.62 1.17
C ALA A 409 6.35 -30.07 2.54
N PHE A 410 6.81 -30.92 3.47
CA PHE A 410 7.22 -30.50 4.80
C PHE A 410 8.40 -29.52 4.74
N LEU A 411 9.43 -29.83 3.95
CA LEU A 411 10.60 -28.96 3.80
C LEU A 411 10.25 -27.60 3.19
N LEU A 412 9.38 -27.56 2.17
CA LEU A 412 8.95 -26.29 1.57
C LEU A 412 8.12 -25.43 2.54
N ILE A 413 7.22 -26.06 3.31
CA ILE A 413 6.44 -25.36 4.33
C ILE A 413 7.36 -24.81 5.44
N LEU A 414 8.27 -25.65 5.93
CA LEU A 414 9.24 -25.25 6.95
C LEU A 414 10.14 -24.11 6.46
N ALA A 415 10.64 -24.21 5.23
CA ALA A 415 11.44 -23.16 4.61
C ALA A 415 10.65 -21.85 4.50
N ALA A 416 9.38 -21.88 4.07
CA ALA A 416 8.55 -20.70 3.98
C ALA A 416 8.44 -19.99 5.35
N PHE A 417 8.12 -20.72 6.42
CA PHE A 417 8.01 -20.11 7.76
C PHE A 417 9.36 -19.63 8.32
N ILE A 418 10.46 -20.31 8.02
CA ILE A 418 11.80 -19.84 8.39
C ILE A 418 12.14 -18.53 7.68
N LEU A 419 11.84 -18.43 6.37
CA LEU A 419 12.09 -17.21 5.60
C LEU A 419 11.22 -16.04 6.10
N GLU A 420 9.94 -16.28 6.42
CA GLU A 420 9.10 -15.26 7.04
C GLU A 420 9.63 -14.78 8.38
N ALA A 421 9.98 -15.71 9.27
CA ALA A 421 10.54 -15.37 10.58
C ALA A 421 11.88 -14.60 10.43
N LYS A 422 12.71 -14.97 9.44
CA LYS A 422 13.93 -14.25 9.10
C LYS A 422 13.61 -12.83 8.64
N GLY A 423 12.66 -12.65 7.72
CA GLY A 423 12.26 -11.33 7.22
C GLY A 423 11.71 -10.42 8.33
N LEU A 424 10.88 -10.98 9.23
CA LEU A 424 10.27 -10.21 10.31
C LEU A 424 11.27 -9.81 11.42
N PHE A 425 12.10 -10.74 11.88
CA PHE A 425 12.81 -10.58 13.14
C PHE A 425 14.34 -10.44 12.98
N VAL A 426 14.91 -10.95 11.89
CA VAL A 426 16.37 -10.86 11.62
C VAL A 426 16.66 -9.71 10.67
N ASN A 427 16.06 -9.73 9.48
CA ASN A 427 16.28 -8.72 8.45
C ASN A 427 15.48 -7.44 8.71
N ARG A 428 14.44 -7.50 9.57
CA ARG A 428 13.54 -6.37 9.90
C ARG A 428 12.94 -5.72 8.66
N ASN A 429 12.45 -6.53 7.73
CA ASN A 429 11.93 -6.08 6.43
C ASN A 429 10.53 -5.42 6.51
N VAL A 430 10.02 -5.15 7.72
CA VAL A 430 8.78 -4.35 7.87
C VAL A 430 9.11 -2.89 7.68
N LEU A 431 8.55 -2.30 6.62
CA LEU A 431 8.80 -0.92 6.19
C LEU A 431 7.86 0.06 6.92
N PHE A 432 8.16 1.35 6.81
CA PHE A 432 7.35 2.48 7.30
C PHE A 432 7.22 2.55 8.83
N LEU A 433 8.20 2.04 9.56
CA LEU A 433 8.23 2.10 11.04
C LEU A 433 8.98 3.31 11.58
N TYR A 434 10.02 3.79 10.89
CA TYR A 434 10.86 4.95 11.25
C TYR A 434 11.39 4.92 12.69
N PRO A 435 12.07 3.84 13.12
CA PRO A 435 12.55 3.73 14.50
C PRO A 435 13.56 4.82 14.87
N GLU A 436 14.27 5.38 13.89
CA GLU A 436 15.21 6.49 14.03
C GLU A 436 14.56 7.79 14.49
N ASP A 437 13.27 7.99 14.24
CA ASP A 437 12.54 9.19 14.65
C ASP A 437 12.37 9.28 16.18
N ALA A 438 12.38 8.12 16.88
CA ALA A 438 12.26 8.08 18.33
C ALA A 438 13.33 8.90 19.06
N GLN A 439 14.58 8.87 18.58
CA GLN A 439 15.68 9.63 19.20
C GLN A 439 15.51 11.12 18.99
N ARG A 440 15.06 11.55 17.80
CA ARG A 440 14.82 12.96 17.50
C ARG A 440 13.64 13.53 18.29
N ILE A 441 12.55 12.76 18.42
CA ILE A 441 11.39 13.13 19.22
C ILE A 441 11.79 13.25 20.71
N ALA A 442 12.58 12.29 21.21
CA ALA A 442 13.09 12.36 22.59
C ALA A 442 13.98 13.59 22.80
N TYR A 443 14.89 13.90 21.87
CA TYR A 443 15.72 15.10 21.93
C TYR A 443 14.87 16.38 21.92
N ALA A 444 13.87 16.49 21.06
CA ALA A 444 12.95 17.62 21.02
C ALA A 444 12.21 17.81 22.36
N LYS A 445 11.74 16.70 22.95
CA LYS A 445 11.07 16.69 24.23
C LYS A 445 11.98 17.13 25.39
N GLU A 446 13.23 16.65 25.43
CA GLU A 446 14.21 17.00 26.46
C GLU A 446 14.64 18.47 26.38
N ASN A 447 14.56 19.08 25.20
CA ASN A 447 14.96 20.47 24.94
C ASN A 447 13.75 21.37 24.62
N SER A 448 12.56 21.02 25.08
CA SER A 448 11.31 21.71 24.74
C SER A 448 11.18 23.13 25.32
N ASP A 449 12.02 23.51 26.26
CA ASP A 449 12.14 24.84 26.86
C ASP A 449 13.09 25.78 26.10
N ILE A 450 13.90 25.25 25.18
CA ILE A 450 14.81 26.04 24.34
C ILE A 450 14.01 26.67 23.19
N PRO A 451 14.21 27.99 22.89
CA PRO A 451 13.59 28.60 21.72
C PRO A 451 13.99 27.91 20.43
N VAL A 452 13.01 27.65 19.55
CA VAL A 452 13.18 26.89 18.30
C VAL A 452 12.83 27.75 17.11
N ILE A 453 13.71 27.73 16.10
CA ILE A 453 13.49 28.34 14.79
C ILE A 453 13.28 27.24 13.74
N ILE A 454 12.30 27.44 12.87
CA ILE A 454 12.04 26.60 11.70
C ILE A 454 12.31 27.45 10.46
N MET A 455 13.43 27.19 9.78
CA MET A 455 13.79 27.83 8.50
C MET A 455 13.37 26.92 7.34
N TYR A 456 12.24 27.24 6.72
CA TYR A 456 11.70 26.44 5.63
C TYR A 456 12.03 27.01 4.25
N HIS A 457 12.04 26.13 3.25
CA HIS A 457 12.25 26.47 1.85
C HIS A 457 10.93 26.86 1.19
N ASP A 458 10.83 28.08 0.63
CA ASP A 458 9.60 28.64 0.07
C ASP A 458 9.01 27.87 -1.12
N GLN A 459 9.84 27.15 -1.87
CA GLN A 459 9.35 26.32 -2.98
C GLN A 459 8.71 25.00 -2.51
N THR A 460 9.00 24.55 -1.28
CA THR A 460 8.51 23.28 -0.72
C THR A 460 8.16 23.44 0.77
N PRO A 461 7.27 24.38 1.12
CA PRO A 461 6.95 24.68 2.51
C PRO A 461 6.29 23.51 3.25
N ASP A 462 5.59 22.63 2.52
CA ASP A 462 4.99 21.39 3.02
C ASP A 462 6.00 20.38 3.57
N ASN A 463 7.29 20.53 3.25
CA ASN A 463 8.32 19.68 3.83
C ASN A 463 8.48 19.86 5.36
N VAL A 464 7.99 20.95 5.94
CA VAL A 464 7.90 21.13 7.40
C VAL A 464 7.11 19.99 8.06
N TRP A 465 6.15 19.39 7.37
CA TRP A 465 5.40 18.25 7.90
C TRP A 465 6.27 17.06 8.31
N ARG A 466 7.47 16.93 7.69
CA ARG A 466 8.43 15.87 8.09
C ARG A 466 8.95 16.02 9.52
N LEU A 467 8.84 17.20 10.08
CA LEU A 467 9.23 17.52 11.45
C LEU A 467 8.06 17.44 12.44
N THR A 468 6.84 17.16 12.00
CA THR A 468 5.62 17.28 12.82
C THR A 468 5.75 16.59 14.17
N ASP A 469 6.24 15.34 14.22
CA ASP A 469 6.35 14.58 15.46
C ASP A 469 7.31 15.23 16.46
N GLU A 470 8.38 15.89 15.98
CA GLU A 470 9.34 16.66 16.77
C GLU A 470 8.74 18.00 17.20
N LEU A 471 8.08 18.70 16.25
CA LEU A 471 7.50 20.03 16.50
C LEU A 471 6.34 19.99 17.50
N LEU A 472 5.65 18.87 17.61
CA LEU A 472 4.59 18.70 18.60
C LEU A 472 5.09 18.64 20.06
N GLU A 473 6.39 18.42 20.28
CA GLU A 473 7.01 18.42 21.61
C GLU A 473 7.36 19.83 22.11
N TYR A 474 7.43 20.84 21.20
CA TYR A 474 7.72 22.25 21.58
C TYR A 474 6.42 23.00 21.83
N PRO A 475 6.33 23.82 22.92
CA PRO A 475 5.14 24.66 23.15
C PRO A 475 4.89 25.67 22.02
N GLN A 476 5.98 26.24 21.49
CA GLN A 476 5.95 27.22 20.41
C GLN A 476 7.26 27.21 19.61
N MET A 477 7.19 27.57 18.34
CA MET A 477 8.30 27.62 17.39
C MET A 477 8.22 28.91 16.57
N TYR A 478 9.35 29.48 16.25
CA TYR A 478 9.47 30.68 15.41
C TYR A 478 9.73 30.28 13.97
N PHE A 479 8.83 30.60 13.07
CA PHE A 479 8.94 30.26 11.66
C PHE A 479 9.65 31.36 10.88
N MET A 480 10.50 30.97 9.93
CA MET A 480 11.23 31.86 9.03
C MET A 480 11.24 31.28 7.62
N SER A 481 10.82 32.12 6.66
CA SER A 481 10.98 31.85 5.23
C SER A 481 12.43 32.14 4.80
N GLU A 482 12.99 31.27 3.94
CA GLU A 482 14.33 31.52 3.35
C GLU A 482 14.35 32.75 2.44
N ALA A 483 13.24 33.07 1.77
CA ALA A 483 13.15 34.23 0.88
C ALA A 483 13.26 35.56 1.65
N ASN A 484 12.90 35.58 2.92
CA ASN A 484 12.97 36.76 3.75
C ASN A 484 14.34 36.90 4.41
N LYS A 485 15.23 37.72 3.81
CA LYS A 485 16.60 37.96 4.30
C LYS A 485 16.69 39.04 5.37
N ALA A 486 15.56 39.59 5.87
CA ALA A 486 15.59 40.58 6.93
C ALA A 486 16.24 40.03 8.22
N PRO A 487 16.96 40.84 9.01
CA PRO A 487 17.51 40.39 10.28
C PRO A 487 16.44 39.91 11.24
N VAL A 488 16.78 38.96 12.10
CA VAL A 488 15.87 38.48 13.17
C VAL A 488 15.85 39.56 14.26
N THR A 489 14.65 40.05 14.58
CA THR A 489 14.46 41.12 15.59
C THR A 489 13.61 40.68 16.78
N ASP A 490 13.12 39.45 16.78
CA ASP A 490 12.33 38.91 17.88
C ASP A 490 13.16 38.85 19.17
N LYS A 491 12.63 39.42 20.25
CA LYS A 491 13.35 39.56 21.52
C LYS A 491 13.71 38.22 22.16
N ALA A 492 12.84 37.21 22.04
CA ALA A 492 13.11 35.90 22.63
C ALA A 492 14.27 35.20 21.89
N ILE A 493 14.38 35.41 20.57
CA ILE A 493 15.45 34.84 19.75
C ILE A 493 16.76 35.60 19.97
N VAL A 494 16.77 36.94 19.88
CA VAL A 494 18.02 37.72 19.95
C VAL A 494 18.62 37.81 21.34
N SER A 495 17.90 37.44 22.40
CA SER A 495 18.42 37.40 23.77
C SER A 495 18.68 35.97 24.29
N ALA A 496 18.40 34.95 23.50
CA ALA A 496 18.58 33.55 23.92
C ALA A 496 20.06 33.20 24.09
N GLY A 497 20.42 32.52 25.17
CA GLY A 497 21.76 31.96 25.36
C GLY A 497 21.97 30.62 24.69
N LYS A 498 20.88 30.02 24.15
CA LYS A 498 20.85 28.77 23.39
C LYS A 498 19.64 28.76 22.46
N LEU A 499 19.81 28.31 21.23
CA LEU A 499 18.74 28.17 20.25
C LEU A 499 18.81 26.80 19.55
N LEU A 500 17.65 26.27 19.16
CA LEU A 500 17.56 25.16 18.23
C LEU A 500 17.07 25.68 16.88
N VAL A 501 17.70 25.28 15.80
CA VAL A 501 17.34 25.70 14.45
C VAL A 501 17.18 24.49 13.55
N TYR A 502 15.96 24.23 13.13
CA TYR A 502 15.66 23.28 12.05
C TYR A 502 15.76 24.05 10.74
N ALA A 503 16.78 23.77 9.94
CA ALA A 503 16.98 24.40 8.66
C ALA A 503 16.74 23.41 7.51
N ALA A 504 15.89 23.80 6.57
CA ALA A 504 15.74 23.09 5.30
C ALA A 504 17.02 23.20 4.47
N ASP A 505 17.26 22.22 3.61
CA ASP A 505 18.41 22.18 2.70
C ASP A 505 18.14 23.10 1.49
N TYR A 506 18.85 24.21 1.40
CA TYR A 506 18.81 25.17 0.30
C TYR A 506 20.13 25.95 0.16
N ASP A 507 20.39 26.51 -1.01
CA ASP A 507 21.70 27.05 -1.41
C ASP A 507 22.25 28.15 -0.48
N THR A 508 21.37 28.96 0.14
CA THR A 508 21.77 30.07 1.04
C THR A 508 21.57 29.72 2.52
N GLN A 509 21.53 28.44 2.87
CA GLN A 509 21.32 27.99 4.26
C GLN A 509 22.41 28.57 5.21
N ASP A 510 23.68 28.48 4.82
CA ASP A 510 24.80 28.97 5.65
C ASP A 510 24.72 30.48 5.90
N GLU A 511 24.31 31.29 4.91
CA GLU A 511 24.10 32.73 5.07
C GLU A 511 22.99 33.02 6.09
N SER A 512 21.92 32.24 6.05
CA SER A 512 20.79 32.39 6.99
C SER A 512 21.18 31.99 8.41
N LEU A 513 21.95 30.91 8.59
CA LEU A 513 22.50 30.49 9.89
C LEU A 513 23.45 31.58 10.46
N GLN A 514 24.34 32.12 9.63
CA GLN A 514 25.23 33.21 10.00
C GLN A 514 24.43 34.47 10.39
N GLY A 515 23.36 34.79 9.66
CA GLY A 515 22.48 35.94 9.99
C GLY A 515 21.79 35.79 11.35
N ILE A 516 21.44 34.57 11.76
CA ILE A 516 20.91 34.29 13.12
C ILE A 516 22.01 34.57 14.17
N LEU A 517 23.22 34.08 13.93
CA LEU A 517 24.37 34.27 14.83
C LEU A 517 24.70 35.77 15.02
N GLU A 518 24.74 36.53 13.91
CA GLU A 518 25.00 37.98 13.94
C GLU A 518 23.90 38.78 14.64
N SER A 519 22.65 38.28 14.60
CA SER A 519 21.51 38.90 15.25
C SER A 519 21.46 38.70 16.76
N ASN A 520 22.20 37.74 17.31
CA ASN A 520 22.20 37.42 18.73
C ASN A 520 23.62 37.43 19.33
N PRO A 521 24.00 38.49 20.08
CA PRO A 521 25.34 38.62 20.63
C PRO A 521 25.69 37.64 21.75
N ASN A 522 24.72 36.87 22.24
CA ASN A 522 24.95 35.85 23.28
C ASN A 522 25.38 34.49 22.70
N LEU A 523 25.34 34.37 21.37
CA LEU A 523 25.72 33.13 20.69
C LEU A 523 27.09 33.27 20.06
N THR A 524 27.90 32.21 20.14
CA THR A 524 29.28 32.19 19.64
C THR A 524 29.51 31.22 18.50
N GLY A 525 28.59 30.27 18.30
CA GLY A 525 28.69 29.27 17.26
C GLY A 525 27.45 28.34 17.22
N TYR A 526 27.55 27.35 16.37
CA TYR A 526 26.50 26.29 16.28
C TYR A 526 27.11 24.97 15.89
N ASP A 527 26.50 23.88 16.39
CA ASP A 527 26.85 22.48 16.07
C ASP A 527 25.66 21.76 15.41
N VAL A 528 25.99 20.80 14.54
CA VAL A 528 24.99 19.92 13.94
C VAL A 528 24.58 18.84 14.95
N VAL A 529 23.30 18.77 15.28
CA VAL A 529 22.73 17.76 16.19
C VAL A 529 22.27 16.53 15.41
N SER A 530 21.49 16.70 14.35
CA SER A 530 20.94 15.60 13.55
C SER A 530 20.57 16.03 12.13
N LYS A 531 20.43 15.04 11.23
CA LYS A 531 19.91 15.22 9.88
C LYS A 531 18.73 14.27 9.64
N LYS A 532 17.70 14.78 8.97
CA LYS A 532 16.52 13.99 8.53
C LYS A 532 16.05 14.52 7.18
N ASP A 533 16.17 13.67 6.14
CA ASP A 533 15.83 14.05 4.76
C ASP A 533 16.56 15.35 4.35
N MET A 534 15.79 16.40 4.08
CA MET A 534 16.30 17.74 3.74
C MET A 534 16.42 18.67 4.95
N TRP A 535 16.29 18.18 6.17
CA TRP A 535 16.34 18.97 7.39
C TRP A 535 17.61 18.68 8.18
N THR A 536 18.28 19.73 8.59
CA THR A 536 19.39 19.69 9.57
C THR A 536 18.98 20.45 10.81
N LEU A 537 19.11 19.80 11.97
CA LEU A 537 18.95 20.45 13.27
C LEU A 537 20.30 20.93 13.77
N TYR A 538 20.36 22.22 14.06
CA TYR A 538 21.52 22.90 14.64
C TYR A 538 21.21 23.34 16.07
N GLU A 539 22.21 23.24 16.93
CA GLU A 539 22.19 23.79 18.27
C GLU A 539 23.17 24.99 18.33
N PHE A 540 22.64 26.16 18.60
CA PHE A 540 23.40 27.40 18.77
C PHE A 540 23.71 27.62 20.24
N HIS A 541 24.94 28.01 20.55
CA HIS A 541 25.47 28.23 21.90
C HIS A 541 26.42 29.42 22.00
#